data_d02ce0f0794c1eb3cd4a6eddd67ab317
#
_entry.id   d02ce0f0794c1eb3cd4a6eddd67ab317
#
_cell.length_a   1.000
_cell.length_b   1.000
_cell.length_c   1.000
_cell.angle_alpha   90.00
_cell.angle_beta   90.00
_cell.angle_gamma   90.00
#
_symmetry.space_group_name_H-M   'P 1'
#
loop_
_entity.id
_entity.type
_entity.pdbx_description
1 polymer ?
#
loop_
_entity_poly.entity_id
_entity_poly.type
_entity_poly.pdbx_seq_one_letter_code
_entity_poly.pdbx_strand_id
1 'polypeptide(L)'
;MTTVIEELARRLPDIDPSSWARRFELGGVYLGGRETTPDSPITTSCRLEYYDPLYPIDKADEYFPAFRSEMILLMDEDIGVAWKPAGLPTTAPRDQRLYNFQRYLTEHLKRPVHLPSRLDTGVAGLLLFSLSPRMNRHLQKAYDKKLIEKHYIAEVVGDFTPEKVEIRSELARDPRHPILRRVVSAGGESAHTVVQKIDAYKRVETSYSLLQVEPLTGRTHQIRVHLAAEGFPIVGDPFYNGAMAPELRLISYALRLYHPYKRTMMTVELPRSAWPDWLVERVNLSGPFSISYREEKRHEGCSIS
;
A
#
# COMPACT_ATOMS: atom_id res chain seq x y z
N MET A 1 -13.53 -38.22 -13.29
CA MET A 1 -12.62 -37.42 -12.44
C MET A 1 -13.26 -36.04 -12.32
N THR A 2 -13.60 -35.61 -11.11
CA THR A 2 -14.31 -34.34 -10.89
C THR A 2 -13.37 -33.16 -11.23
N THR A 3 -13.85 -32.20 -11.98
CA THR A 3 -13.11 -30.98 -12.31
C THR A 3 -13.25 -29.91 -11.22
N VAL A 4 -12.39 -28.89 -11.27
CA VAL A 4 -12.45 -27.77 -10.32
C VAL A 4 -13.78 -27.05 -10.40
N ILE A 5 -14.31 -26.80 -11.62
CA ILE A 5 -15.59 -26.10 -11.79
C ILE A 5 -16.76 -26.91 -11.24
N GLU A 6 -16.79 -28.23 -11.48
CA GLU A 6 -17.85 -29.12 -10.96
C GLU A 6 -17.86 -29.12 -9.43
N GLU A 7 -16.69 -29.17 -8.81
CA GLU A 7 -16.58 -29.17 -7.35
C GLU A 7 -16.95 -27.82 -6.74
N LEU A 8 -16.56 -26.69 -7.37
CA LEU A 8 -16.96 -25.36 -6.93
C LEU A 8 -18.48 -25.15 -7.05
N ALA A 9 -19.08 -25.53 -8.17
CA ALA A 9 -20.52 -25.43 -8.35
C ALA A 9 -21.31 -26.29 -7.31
N ARG A 10 -20.75 -27.43 -6.97
CA ARG A 10 -21.35 -28.32 -5.93
C ARG A 10 -21.24 -27.71 -4.53
N ARG A 11 -20.13 -27.05 -4.18
CA ARG A 11 -19.87 -26.46 -2.85
C ARG A 11 -20.51 -25.10 -2.66
N LEU A 12 -20.67 -24.35 -3.73
CA LEU A 12 -21.10 -22.95 -3.75
C LEU A 12 -22.32 -22.79 -4.68
N PRO A 13 -23.44 -23.45 -4.36
CA PRO A 13 -24.64 -23.47 -5.23
C PRO A 13 -25.30 -22.09 -5.38
N ASP A 14 -25.03 -21.16 -4.46
CA ASP A 14 -25.59 -19.80 -4.48
C ASP A 14 -24.88 -18.89 -5.49
N ILE A 15 -23.74 -19.33 -6.05
CA ILE A 15 -23.03 -18.58 -7.08
C ILE A 15 -23.63 -18.92 -8.45
N ASP A 16 -24.05 -17.88 -9.18
CA ASP A 16 -24.55 -18.03 -10.55
C ASP A 16 -23.53 -18.75 -11.43
N PRO A 17 -23.90 -19.90 -12.03
CA PRO A 17 -23.02 -20.66 -12.90
C PRO A 17 -22.42 -19.85 -14.07
N SER A 18 -23.15 -18.88 -14.61
CA SER A 18 -22.66 -18.02 -15.70
C SER A 18 -21.51 -17.11 -15.29
N SER A 19 -21.38 -16.80 -13.99
CA SER A 19 -20.32 -15.93 -13.46
C SER A 19 -18.96 -16.61 -13.30
N TRP A 20 -18.89 -17.96 -13.35
CA TRP A 20 -17.65 -18.68 -13.11
C TRP A 20 -16.56 -18.37 -14.14
N ALA A 21 -16.91 -18.19 -15.41
CA ALA A 21 -15.94 -17.83 -16.46
C ALA A 21 -15.18 -16.53 -16.08
N ARG A 22 -15.91 -15.49 -15.67
CA ARG A 22 -15.34 -14.22 -15.23
C ARG A 22 -14.55 -14.37 -13.92
N ARG A 23 -15.00 -15.17 -12.97
CA ARG A 23 -14.30 -15.45 -11.71
C ARG A 23 -12.94 -16.12 -11.95
N PHE A 24 -12.86 -17.08 -12.86
CA PHE A 24 -11.59 -17.70 -13.27
C PHE A 24 -10.67 -16.72 -14.02
N GLU A 25 -11.23 -15.86 -14.86
CA GLU A 25 -10.47 -14.82 -15.54
C GLU A 25 -9.86 -13.82 -14.54
N LEU A 26 -10.63 -13.37 -13.57
CA LEU A 26 -10.17 -12.48 -12.50
C LEU A 26 -9.11 -13.16 -11.64
N GLY A 27 -9.20 -14.46 -11.39
CA GLY A 27 -8.38 -15.23 -10.49
C GLY A 27 -9.13 -15.60 -9.21
N GLY A 28 -8.41 -15.97 -8.17
CA GLY A 28 -9.03 -16.30 -6.87
C GLY A 28 -9.31 -17.78 -6.64
N VAL A 29 -9.05 -18.65 -7.62
CA VAL A 29 -9.20 -20.11 -7.51
C VAL A 29 -7.84 -20.80 -7.49
N TYR A 30 -7.58 -21.59 -6.46
CA TYR A 30 -6.29 -22.27 -6.25
C TYR A 30 -6.49 -23.76 -5.96
N LEU A 31 -5.67 -24.58 -6.59
CA LEU A 31 -5.57 -26.01 -6.31
C LEU A 31 -4.15 -26.33 -5.83
N GLY A 32 -4.03 -26.83 -4.60
CA GLY A 32 -2.73 -27.08 -3.98
C GLY A 32 -1.86 -25.82 -3.85
N GLY A 33 -2.48 -24.66 -3.62
CA GLY A 33 -1.83 -23.36 -3.48
C GLY A 33 -1.36 -22.68 -4.77
N ARG A 34 -1.69 -23.25 -5.95
CA ARG A 34 -1.41 -22.67 -7.27
C ARG A 34 -2.71 -22.29 -7.97
N GLU A 35 -2.72 -21.16 -8.68
CA GLU A 35 -3.87 -20.84 -9.54
C GLU A 35 -4.16 -21.99 -10.50
N THR A 36 -5.45 -22.20 -10.77
CA THR A 36 -5.94 -23.33 -11.54
C THR A 36 -6.97 -22.90 -12.58
N THR A 37 -7.30 -23.81 -13.50
CA THR A 37 -8.30 -23.62 -14.54
C THR A 37 -9.59 -24.38 -14.23
N PRO A 38 -10.73 -24.01 -14.86
CA PRO A 38 -12.02 -24.71 -14.63
C PRO A 38 -11.93 -26.22 -14.81
N ASP A 39 -11.23 -26.66 -15.86
CA ASP A 39 -11.16 -28.07 -16.26
C ASP A 39 -10.07 -28.87 -15.56
N SER A 40 -9.31 -28.25 -14.66
CA SER A 40 -8.26 -28.93 -13.90
C SER A 40 -8.85 -30.09 -13.08
N PRO A 41 -8.26 -31.30 -13.18
CA PRO A 41 -8.75 -32.45 -12.42
C PRO A 41 -8.40 -32.32 -10.94
N ILE A 42 -9.37 -32.61 -10.06
CA ILE A 42 -9.11 -32.66 -8.61
C ILE A 42 -8.63 -34.05 -8.23
N THR A 43 -7.46 -34.08 -7.59
CA THR A 43 -6.97 -35.27 -6.90
C THR A 43 -7.32 -35.18 -5.42
N THR A 44 -7.57 -36.32 -4.76
CA THR A 44 -8.06 -36.41 -3.37
C THR A 44 -7.10 -35.81 -2.32
N SER A 45 -5.84 -35.50 -2.71
CA SER A 45 -4.83 -34.93 -1.82
C SER A 45 -4.64 -33.40 -1.98
N CYS A 46 -5.34 -32.76 -2.92
CA CYS A 46 -5.16 -31.33 -3.18
C CYS A 46 -6.24 -30.49 -2.51
N ARG A 47 -5.83 -29.44 -1.80
CA ARG A 47 -6.74 -28.45 -1.23
C ARG A 47 -7.23 -27.48 -2.34
N LEU A 48 -8.55 -27.42 -2.52
CA LEU A 48 -9.19 -26.42 -3.36
C LEU A 48 -9.54 -25.20 -2.50
N GLU A 49 -9.11 -24.01 -2.91
CA GLU A 49 -9.36 -22.74 -2.24
C GLU A 49 -10.02 -21.79 -3.24
N TYR A 50 -11.04 -21.10 -2.78
CA TYR A 50 -11.69 -20.02 -3.51
C TYR A 50 -11.74 -18.76 -2.64
N TYR A 51 -11.36 -17.64 -3.20
CA TYR A 51 -11.41 -16.32 -2.58
C TYR A 51 -12.42 -15.48 -3.34
N ASP A 52 -13.58 -15.27 -2.71
CA ASP A 52 -14.65 -14.49 -3.34
C ASP A 52 -14.28 -13.01 -3.40
N PRO A 53 -14.38 -12.37 -4.57
CA PRO A 53 -14.12 -10.94 -4.71
C PRO A 53 -15.09 -10.10 -3.87
N LEU A 54 -14.55 -9.10 -3.17
CA LEU A 54 -15.33 -8.13 -2.38
C LEU A 54 -15.81 -6.93 -3.22
N TYR A 55 -15.89 -7.08 -4.54
CA TYR A 55 -16.32 -6.06 -5.48
C TYR A 55 -17.24 -6.68 -6.55
N PRO A 56 -18.07 -5.86 -7.24
CA PRO A 56 -18.94 -6.37 -8.31
C PRO A 56 -18.09 -6.88 -9.49
N ILE A 57 -18.11 -8.20 -9.72
CA ILE A 57 -17.28 -8.84 -10.76
C ILE A 57 -17.60 -8.36 -12.18
N ASP A 58 -18.88 -8.08 -12.45
CA ASP A 58 -19.35 -7.60 -13.75
C ASP A 58 -18.98 -6.14 -14.01
N LYS A 59 -18.62 -5.39 -12.96
CA LYS A 59 -18.19 -3.99 -13.02
C LYS A 59 -16.76 -3.79 -12.55
N ALA A 60 -15.95 -4.84 -12.55
CA ALA A 60 -14.58 -4.77 -12.06
C ALA A 60 -13.74 -3.72 -12.81
N ASP A 61 -13.94 -3.56 -14.12
CA ASP A 61 -13.24 -2.56 -14.93
C ASP A 61 -13.60 -1.12 -14.56
N GLU A 62 -14.79 -0.88 -14.00
CA GLU A 62 -15.23 0.43 -13.51
C GLU A 62 -14.86 0.64 -12.03
N TYR A 63 -14.75 -0.46 -11.28
CA TYR A 63 -14.47 -0.44 -9.84
C TYR A 63 -13.02 -0.04 -9.51
N PHE A 64 -12.06 -0.52 -10.31
CA PHE A 64 -10.66 -0.22 -10.08
C PHE A 64 -10.20 1.01 -10.88
N PRO A 65 -9.39 1.90 -10.27
CA PRO A 65 -8.81 3.03 -10.97
C PRO A 65 -7.99 2.61 -12.19
N ALA A 66 -8.24 3.24 -13.33
CA ALA A 66 -7.48 3.01 -14.54
C ALA A 66 -6.05 3.54 -14.43
N PHE A 67 -5.11 2.87 -15.10
CA PHE A 67 -3.74 3.36 -15.22
C PHE A 67 -3.64 4.49 -16.26
N ARG A 68 -2.82 5.48 -15.94
CA ARG A 68 -2.47 6.60 -16.83
C ARG A 68 -0.96 6.79 -16.85
N SER A 69 -0.39 7.12 -18.01
CA SER A 69 1.06 7.30 -18.19
C SER A 69 1.64 8.36 -17.25
N GLU A 70 0.86 9.40 -16.93
CA GLU A 70 1.25 10.49 -16.02
C GLU A 70 1.46 10.02 -14.58
N MET A 71 1.02 8.80 -14.26
CA MET A 71 1.31 8.18 -12.96
C MET A 71 2.80 7.85 -12.80
N ILE A 72 3.57 7.70 -13.90
CA ILE A 72 5.02 7.56 -13.84
C ILE A 72 5.64 8.95 -13.79
N LEU A 73 6.16 9.32 -12.62
CA LEU A 73 6.71 10.66 -12.37
C LEU A 73 8.17 10.78 -12.77
N LEU A 74 8.90 9.70 -12.61
CA LEU A 74 10.33 9.64 -12.88
C LEU A 74 10.69 8.21 -13.27
N MET A 75 11.54 8.05 -14.26
CA MET A 75 12.07 6.75 -14.65
C MET A 75 13.43 6.92 -15.36
N ASP A 76 14.35 6.02 -15.07
CA ASP A 76 15.56 5.80 -15.85
C ASP A 76 15.69 4.34 -16.28
N GLU A 77 16.90 3.87 -16.62
CA GLU A 77 17.12 2.50 -17.09
C GLU A 77 16.93 1.44 -16.01
N ASP A 78 17.07 1.81 -14.74
CA ASP A 78 17.12 0.90 -13.60
C ASP A 78 15.93 0.99 -12.66
N ILE A 79 15.50 2.22 -12.36
CA ILE A 79 14.45 2.51 -11.37
C ILE A 79 13.45 3.53 -11.89
N GLY A 80 12.29 3.53 -11.26
CA GLY A 80 11.32 4.60 -11.46
C GLY A 80 10.50 4.85 -10.20
N VAL A 81 9.87 6.01 -10.17
CA VAL A 81 8.89 6.40 -9.16
C VAL A 81 7.56 6.68 -9.85
N ALA A 82 6.52 6.04 -9.36
CA ALA A 82 5.17 6.26 -9.83
C ALA A 82 4.22 6.50 -8.65
N TRP A 83 3.11 7.20 -8.88
CA TRP A 83 2.07 7.32 -7.88
C TRP A 83 0.93 6.34 -8.13
N LYS A 84 0.56 5.61 -7.09
CA LYS A 84 -0.55 4.66 -7.08
C LYS A 84 -1.81 5.37 -6.60
N PRO A 85 -2.95 5.27 -7.28
CA PRO A 85 -4.22 5.77 -6.77
C PRO A 85 -4.70 4.94 -5.56
N ALA A 86 -5.55 5.53 -4.71
CA ALA A 86 -6.30 4.80 -3.70
C ALA A 86 -7.24 3.78 -4.37
N GLY A 87 -7.63 2.74 -3.65
CA GLY A 87 -8.52 1.69 -4.14
C GLY A 87 -7.86 0.62 -5.01
N LEU A 88 -6.64 0.83 -5.50
CA LEU A 88 -5.91 -0.13 -6.32
C LEU A 88 -4.89 -0.92 -5.47
N PRO A 89 -4.91 -2.27 -5.45
CA PRO A 89 -3.85 -3.06 -4.84
C PRO A 89 -2.48 -2.79 -5.46
N THR A 90 -1.43 -2.81 -4.66
CA THR A 90 -0.05 -2.65 -5.14
C THR A 90 0.41 -3.84 -5.98
N THR A 91 0.14 -5.05 -5.48
CA THR A 91 0.41 -6.34 -6.12
C THR A 91 -0.87 -7.17 -6.12
N ALA A 92 -0.96 -8.20 -6.94
CA ALA A 92 -2.13 -9.06 -7.01
C ALA A 92 -2.48 -9.65 -5.63
N PRO A 93 -3.68 -9.37 -5.08
CA PRO A 93 -4.22 -10.09 -3.94
C PRO A 93 -4.68 -11.50 -4.35
N ARG A 94 -5.09 -12.31 -3.38
CA ARG A 94 -5.51 -13.68 -3.69
C ARG A 94 -6.87 -13.81 -4.39
N ASP A 95 -7.74 -12.83 -4.24
CA ASP A 95 -9.09 -12.80 -4.80
C ASP A 95 -9.14 -12.33 -6.26
N GLN A 96 -8.05 -11.71 -6.77
CA GLN A 96 -7.97 -11.29 -8.17
C GLN A 96 -6.52 -11.02 -8.62
N ARG A 97 -6.23 -11.18 -9.91
CA ARG A 97 -4.89 -10.98 -10.49
C ARG A 97 -4.79 -9.83 -11.48
N LEU A 98 -5.92 -9.32 -11.97
CA LEU A 98 -5.93 -8.38 -13.09
C LEU A 98 -5.67 -6.94 -12.65
N TYR A 99 -6.34 -6.50 -11.58
CA TYR A 99 -6.35 -5.11 -11.16
C TYR A 99 -5.34 -4.86 -10.05
N ASN A 100 -4.09 -4.59 -10.43
CA ASN A 100 -3.07 -4.18 -9.48
C ASN A 100 -2.01 -3.31 -10.16
N PHE A 101 -1.38 -2.46 -9.36
CA PHE A 101 -0.47 -1.44 -9.87
C PHE A 101 0.80 -2.01 -10.53
N GLN A 102 1.35 -3.10 -9.97
CA GLN A 102 2.51 -3.77 -10.56
C GLN A 102 2.22 -4.29 -11.98
N ARG A 103 1.06 -4.91 -12.16
CA ARG A 103 0.63 -5.40 -13.48
C ARG A 103 0.47 -4.26 -14.46
N TYR A 104 -0.20 -3.18 -14.07
CA TYR A 104 -0.39 -2.02 -14.92
C TYR A 104 0.93 -1.40 -15.39
N LEU A 105 1.90 -1.24 -14.46
CA LEU A 105 3.23 -0.79 -14.83
C LEU A 105 3.93 -1.76 -15.80
N THR A 106 3.82 -3.07 -15.54
CA THR A 106 4.44 -4.11 -16.39
C THR A 106 3.86 -4.10 -17.81
N GLU A 107 2.55 -3.99 -17.94
CA GLU A 107 1.85 -3.94 -19.23
C GLU A 107 2.16 -2.65 -20.00
N HIS A 108 2.17 -1.51 -19.31
CA HIS A 108 2.49 -0.22 -19.91
C HIS A 108 3.94 -0.15 -20.41
N LEU A 109 4.88 -0.59 -19.58
CA LEU A 109 6.32 -0.56 -19.90
C LEU A 109 6.75 -1.74 -20.78
N LYS A 110 5.88 -2.71 -21.03
CA LYS A 110 6.14 -3.95 -21.80
C LYS A 110 7.39 -4.69 -21.32
N ARG A 111 7.67 -4.63 -20.03
CA ARG A 111 8.81 -5.30 -19.36
C ARG A 111 8.48 -5.58 -17.89
N PRO A 112 9.10 -6.60 -17.28
CA PRO A 112 8.89 -6.91 -15.88
C PRO A 112 9.21 -5.72 -14.95
N VAL A 113 8.29 -5.43 -14.03
CA VAL A 113 8.45 -4.42 -12.99
C VAL A 113 8.48 -5.11 -11.63
N HIS A 114 9.43 -4.71 -10.78
CA HIS A 114 9.58 -5.23 -9.43
C HIS A 114 9.34 -4.11 -8.42
N LEU A 115 8.58 -4.41 -7.38
CA LEU A 115 8.27 -3.47 -6.30
C LEU A 115 9.01 -3.87 -5.03
N PRO A 116 9.97 -3.07 -4.55
CA PRO A 116 10.71 -3.36 -3.32
C PRO A 116 9.87 -3.12 -2.05
N SER A 117 8.79 -2.35 -2.16
CA SER A 117 7.84 -2.08 -1.06
C SER A 117 6.42 -2.00 -1.58
N ARG A 118 5.44 -1.93 -0.68
CA ARG A 118 4.03 -1.87 -1.01
C ARG A 118 3.34 -0.73 -0.25
N LEU A 119 2.25 -0.22 -0.84
CA LEU A 119 1.23 0.57 -0.17
C LEU A 119 -0.03 -0.30 0.03
N ASP A 120 -0.77 -0.06 1.09
CA ASP A 120 -2.08 -0.68 1.28
C ASP A 120 -3.03 -0.27 0.14
N THR A 121 -4.07 -1.06 -0.12
CA THR A 121 -5.03 -0.78 -1.20
C THR A 121 -5.64 0.61 -1.08
N GLY A 122 -6.07 1.00 0.11
CA GLY A 122 -6.66 2.33 0.35
C GLY A 122 -5.67 3.49 0.38
N VAL A 123 -4.36 3.24 0.42
CA VAL A 123 -3.33 4.29 0.46
C VAL A 123 -2.92 4.69 -0.94
N ALA A 124 -3.01 5.98 -1.25
CA ALA A 124 -2.47 6.56 -2.48
C ALA A 124 -1.02 7.03 -2.30
N GLY A 125 -0.37 7.39 -3.41
CA GLY A 125 0.92 8.08 -3.40
C GLY A 125 2.08 7.31 -3.98
N LEU A 126 3.28 7.77 -3.65
CA LEU A 126 4.52 7.38 -4.31
C LEU A 126 4.95 5.95 -4.01
N LEU A 127 5.32 5.24 -5.05
CA LEU A 127 5.95 3.92 -5.03
C LEU A 127 7.22 3.94 -5.87
N LEU A 128 8.30 3.41 -5.29
CA LEU A 128 9.53 3.11 -6.01
C LEU A 128 9.40 1.75 -6.69
N PHE A 129 9.83 1.64 -7.94
CA PHE A 129 9.90 0.38 -8.67
C PHE A 129 11.26 0.20 -9.33
N SER A 130 11.61 -1.03 -9.66
CA SER A 130 12.82 -1.36 -10.39
C SER A 130 12.52 -2.18 -11.65
N LEU A 131 13.41 -2.07 -12.62
CA LEU A 131 13.29 -2.66 -13.94
C LEU A 131 14.14 -3.93 -14.11
N SER A 132 14.75 -4.39 -13.01
CA SER A 132 15.48 -5.66 -12.98
C SER A 132 15.43 -6.33 -11.61
N PRO A 133 15.50 -7.67 -11.53
CA PRO A 133 15.59 -8.39 -10.27
C PRO A 133 16.83 -8.01 -9.45
N ARG A 134 17.95 -7.69 -10.11
CA ARG A 134 19.19 -7.25 -9.46
C ARG A 134 18.98 -5.93 -8.74
N MET A 135 18.44 -4.93 -9.42
CA MET A 135 18.13 -3.63 -8.84
C MET A 135 17.11 -3.76 -7.70
N ASN A 136 16.08 -4.60 -7.87
CA ASN A 136 15.09 -4.83 -6.81
C ASN A 136 15.75 -5.33 -5.51
N ARG A 137 16.69 -6.25 -5.59
CA ARG A 137 17.46 -6.72 -4.41
C ARG A 137 18.29 -5.60 -3.76
N HIS A 138 18.87 -4.70 -4.56
CA HIS A 138 19.58 -3.53 -4.03
C HIS A 138 18.64 -2.58 -3.28
N LEU A 139 17.48 -2.29 -3.86
CA LEU A 139 16.49 -1.44 -3.22
C LEU A 139 15.91 -2.07 -1.95
N GLN A 140 15.64 -3.38 -1.93
CA GLN A 140 15.22 -4.08 -0.73
C GLN A 140 16.25 -3.94 0.40
N LYS A 141 17.54 -4.18 0.10
CA LYS A 141 18.62 -3.96 1.07
C LYS A 141 18.71 -2.51 1.54
N ALA A 142 18.44 -1.53 0.64
CA ALA A 142 18.42 -0.12 1.01
C ALA A 142 17.26 0.20 1.96
N TYR A 143 16.08 -0.40 1.76
CA TYR A 143 14.97 -0.31 2.71
C TYR A 143 15.32 -0.90 4.08
N ASP A 144 15.91 -2.11 4.11
CA ASP A 144 16.32 -2.77 5.37
C ASP A 144 17.32 -1.93 6.15
N LYS A 145 18.26 -1.28 5.44
CA LYS A 145 19.25 -0.36 6.01
C LYS A 145 18.70 1.04 6.31
N LYS A 146 17.42 1.30 6.08
CA LYS A 146 16.78 2.62 6.27
C LYS A 146 17.44 3.76 5.46
N LEU A 147 17.98 3.43 4.29
CA LEU A 147 18.61 4.38 3.36
C LEU A 147 17.59 5.02 2.40
N ILE A 148 16.35 4.52 2.39
CA ILE A 148 15.24 5.10 1.65
C ILE A 148 14.28 5.70 2.67
N GLU A 149 14.07 6.99 2.58
CA GLU A 149 13.12 7.73 3.40
C GLU A 149 11.77 7.75 2.69
N LYS A 150 10.71 7.47 3.46
CA LYS A 150 9.32 7.57 3.00
C LYS A 150 8.59 8.54 3.90
N HIS A 151 8.03 9.58 3.32
CA HIS A 151 7.26 10.55 4.06
C HIS A 151 5.81 10.47 3.64
N TYR A 152 4.94 10.32 4.62
CA TYR A 152 3.50 10.28 4.45
C TYR A 152 2.88 11.53 5.05
N ILE A 153 1.76 11.93 4.50
CA ILE A 153 0.85 12.87 5.13
C ILE A 153 -0.38 12.09 5.58
N ALA A 154 -0.76 12.29 6.84
CA ALA A 154 -1.96 11.70 7.42
C ALA A 154 -2.82 12.78 8.07
N GLU A 155 -4.13 12.72 7.88
CA GLU A 155 -5.09 13.49 8.68
C GLU A 155 -5.71 12.56 9.73
N VAL A 156 -5.61 12.97 10.99
CA VAL A 156 -6.10 12.18 12.13
C VAL A 156 -7.19 12.90 12.88
N VAL A 157 -8.01 12.13 13.58
CA VAL A 157 -8.99 12.66 14.54
C VAL A 157 -8.26 13.01 15.83
N GLY A 158 -8.55 14.18 16.38
CA GLY A 158 -7.97 14.67 17.63
C GLY A 158 -6.93 15.78 17.44
N ASP A 159 -6.65 16.47 18.52
CA ASP A 159 -5.57 17.46 18.59
C ASP A 159 -4.28 16.75 19.01
N PHE A 160 -3.43 16.46 18.04
CA PHE A 160 -2.15 15.80 18.28
C PHE A 160 -1.20 16.75 19.02
N THR A 161 -1.07 16.56 20.31
CA THR A 161 -0.38 17.50 21.20
C THR A 161 1.14 17.50 21.10
N PRO A 162 1.85 16.36 20.92
CA PRO A 162 3.30 16.39 20.70
C PRO A 162 3.64 17.02 19.34
N GLU A 163 4.58 17.96 19.33
CA GLU A 163 5.11 18.46 18.03
C GLU A 163 5.81 17.35 17.23
N LYS A 164 6.50 16.44 17.95
CA LYS A 164 7.17 15.29 17.36
C LYS A 164 7.21 14.13 18.34
N VAL A 165 6.96 12.91 17.87
CA VAL A 165 7.04 11.68 18.67
C VAL A 165 7.61 10.51 17.84
N GLU A 166 8.31 9.60 18.53
CA GLU A 166 8.72 8.32 17.98
C GLU A 166 7.87 7.21 18.61
N ILE A 167 7.12 6.49 17.79
CA ILE A 167 6.30 5.35 18.21
C ILE A 167 7.07 4.07 17.93
N ARG A 168 7.34 3.31 18.98
CA ARG A 168 8.04 2.02 18.89
C ARG A 168 7.19 0.95 19.56
N SER A 169 6.82 -0.08 18.81
CA SER A 169 6.03 -1.20 19.32
C SER A 169 6.31 -2.48 18.54
N GLU A 170 5.77 -3.57 18.99
CA GLU A 170 5.68 -4.79 18.21
C GLU A 170 4.27 -4.94 17.62
N LEU A 171 4.20 -5.29 16.34
CA LEU A 171 2.95 -5.48 15.62
C LEU A 171 2.74 -6.96 15.29
N ALA A 172 1.57 -7.48 15.61
CA ALA A 172 1.16 -8.83 15.24
C ALA A 172 -0.18 -8.82 14.50
N ARG A 173 -0.50 -9.94 13.83
CA ARG A 173 -1.82 -10.14 13.24
C ARG A 173 -2.88 -10.20 14.35
N ASP A 174 -4.03 -9.55 14.14
CA ASP A 174 -5.18 -9.75 15.01
C ASP A 174 -5.78 -11.14 14.72
N PRO A 175 -5.87 -12.03 15.71
CA PRO A 175 -6.39 -13.39 15.51
C PRO A 175 -7.86 -13.41 15.09
N ARG A 176 -8.61 -12.32 15.33
CA ARG A 176 -10.03 -12.19 14.99
C ARG A 176 -10.28 -11.74 13.57
N HIS A 177 -9.23 -11.29 12.85
CA HIS A 177 -9.40 -10.74 11.51
C HIS A 177 -8.20 -11.05 10.60
N PRO A 178 -8.42 -11.51 9.36
CA PRO A 178 -7.35 -11.99 8.48
C PRO A 178 -6.35 -10.89 8.07
N ILE A 179 -6.77 -9.64 8.06
CA ILE A 179 -5.98 -8.51 7.55
C ILE A 179 -5.44 -7.63 8.68
N LEU A 180 -6.19 -7.44 9.76
CA LEU A 180 -5.87 -6.47 10.81
C LEU A 180 -4.55 -6.80 11.52
N ARG A 181 -3.93 -5.74 12.00
CA ARG A 181 -2.77 -5.77 12.88
C ARG A 181 -3.12 -5.09 14.20
N ARG A 182 -2.38 -5.45 15.25
CA ARG A 182 -2.50 -4.83 16.56
C ARG A 182 -1.13 -4.68 17.20
N VAL A 183 -1.01 -3.73 18.12
CA VAL A 183 0.15 -3.64 19.02
C VAL A 183 0.09 -4.79 20.00
N VAL A 184 1.24 -5.40 20.25
CA VAL A 184 1.43 -6.48 21.23
C VAL A 184 2.63 -6.16 22.12
N SER A 185 2.64 -6.71 23.34
CA SER A 185 3.73 -6.52 24.30
C SER A 185 4.95 -7.41 23.98
N ALA A 186 4.74 -8.54 23.28
CA ALA A 186 5.80 -9.45 22.86
C ALA A 186 5.30 -10.39 21.75
N GLY A 187 6.25 -10.93 20.97
CA GLY A 187 5.99 -11.93 19.92
C GLY A 187 5.50 -11.36 18.59
N GLY A 188 5.58 -10.06 18.42
CA GLY A 188 5.29 -9.35 17.18
C GLY A 188 6.54 -9.02 16.37
N GLU A 189 6.32 -8.32 15.26
CA GLU A 189 7.40 -7.73 14.46
C GLU A 189 7.67 -6.30 14.92
N SER A 190 8.92 -5.98 15.22
CA SER A 190 9.32 -4.62 15.63
C SER A 190 8.92 -3.59 14.56
N ALA A 191 8.27 -2.53 15.01
CA ALA A 191 7.80 -1.41 14.20
C ALA A 191 8.25 -0.09 14.83
N HIS A 192 8.67 0.86 13.97
CA HIS A 192 9.15 2.17 14.40
C HIS A 192 8.65 3.24 13.42
N THR A 193 7.95 4.23 13.93
CA THR A 193 7.38 5.34 13.17
C THR A 193 7.72 6.66 13.86
N VAL A 194 8.17 7.64 13.09
CA VAL A 194 8.34 9.02 13.54
C VAL A 194 7.15 9.83 13.05
N VAL A 195 6.54 10.59 13.95
CA VAL A 195 5.39 11.44 13.65
C VAL A 195 5.72 12.86 14.03
N GLN A 196 5.43 13.81 13.14
CA GLN A 196 5.57 15.24 13.37
C GLN A 196 4.27 15.94 13.00
N LYS A 197 3.78 16.80 13.91
CA LYS A 197 2.61 17.62 13.61
C LYS A 197 2.97 18.69 12.57
N ILE A 198 2.12 18.82 11.57
CA ILE A 198 2.19 19.90 10.56
C ILE A 198 1.22 21.01 10.94
N ASP A 199 0.00 20.63 11.31
CA ASP A 199 -1.09 21.57 11.55
C ASP A 199 -2.20 20.92 12.42
N ALA A 200 -3.04 21.75 13.04
CA ALA A 200 -4.23 21.31 13.75
C ALA A 200 -5.40 22.29 13.50
N TYR A 201 -6.61 21.78 13.46
CA TYR A 201 -7.80 22.58 13.21
C TYR A 201 -9.07 21.94 13.76
N LYS A 202 -10.15 22.71 13.83
CA LYS A 202 -11.47 22.22 14.22
C LYS A 202 -12.45 22.27 13.03
N ARG A 203 -13.28 21.25 12.94
CA ARG A 203 -14.51 21.24 12.15
C ARG A 203 -15.66 20.98 13.09
N VAL A 204 -16.57 21.97 13.23
CA VAL A 204 -17.63 21.94 14.23
C VAL A 204 -16.99 21.71 15.60
N GLU A 205 -17.32 20.67 16.34
CA GLU A 205 -16.77 20.36 17.66
C GLU A 205 -15.61 19.36 17.63
N THR A 206 -15.25 18.83 16.45
CA THR A 206 -14.20 17.81 16.32
C THR A 206 -12.87 18.44 15.92
N SER A 207 -11.83 18.13 16.69
CA SER A 207 -10.45 18.51 16.39
C SER A 207 -9.85 17.49 15.40
N TYR A 208 -8.97 17.97 14.53
CA TYR A 208 -8.19 17.18 13.57
C TYR A 208 -6.76 17.68 13.55
N SER A 209 -5.83 16.81 13.22
CA SER A 209 -4.44 17.18 13.00
C SER A 209 -3.93 16.64 11.68
N LEU A 210 -3.08 17.44 11.01
CA LEU A 210 -2.32 17.02 9.84
C LEU A 210 -0.91 16.66 10.29
N LEU A 211 -0.49 15.46 9.95
CA LEU A 211 0.77 14.88 10.42
C LEU A 211 1.67 14.51 9.25
N GLN A 212 2.95 14.82 9.37
CA GLN A 212 4.01 14.16 8.61
C GLN A 212 4.38 12.87 9.35
N VAL A 213 4.43 11.75 8.65
CA VAL A 213 4.73 10.44 9.21
C VAL A 213 5.85 9.78 8.43
N GLU A 214 6.91 9.38 9.13
CA GLU A 214 8.03 8.63 8.56
C GLU A 214 8.08 7.22 9.17
N PRO A 215 7.66 6.15 8.46
CA PRO A 215 7.84 4.78 8.91
C PRO A 215 9.29 4.31 8.66
N LEU A 216 10.05 4.08 9.72
CA LEU A 216 11.42 3.55 9.66
C LEU A 216 11.47 2.03 9.48
N THR A 217 10.35 1.36 9.57
CA THR A 217 10.10 -0.05 9.23
C THR A 217 8.90 -0.12 8.27
N GLY A 218 8.61 -1.29 7.70
CA GLY A 218 7.57 -1.45 6.68
C GLY A 218 6.55 -2.54 7.02
N ARG A 219 5.99 -2.56 8.24
CA ARG A 219 5.00 -3.56 8.64
C ARG A 219 3.63 -3.26 8.05
N THR A 220 2.85 -4.30 7.79
CA THR A 220 1.48 -4.14 7.28
C THR A 220 0.66 -3.25 8.19
N HIS A 221 -0.02 -2.25 7.64
CA HIS A 221 -0.84 -1.27 8.35
C HIS A 221 -0.10 -0.47 9.43
N GLN A 222 1.23 -0.43 9.42
CA GLN A 222 2.04 0.12 10.52
C GLN A 222 1.61 1.51 10.97
N ILE A 223 1.54 2.48 10.06
CA ILE A 223 1.15 3.87 10.38
C ILE A 223 -0.25 3.91 10.99
N ARG A 224 -1.18 3.17 10.41
CA ARG A 224 -2.59 3.11 10.80
C ARG A 224 -2.75 2.56 12.22
N VAL A 225 -2.07 1.45 12.51
CA VAL A 225 -2.07 0.82 13.85
C VAL A 225 -1.43 1.71 14.88
N HIS A 226 -0.25 2.29 14.57
CA HIS A 226 0.46 3.15 15.50
C HIS A 226 -0.37 4.37 15.88
N LEU A 227 -0.88 5.12 14.91
CA LEU A 227 -1.67 6.31 15.17
C LEU A 227 -2.98 5.99 15.91
N ALA A 228 -3.66 4.90 15.57
CA ALA A 228 -4.86 4.48 16.27
C ALA A 228 -4.56 4.03 17.72
N ALA A 229 -3.44 3.35 17.97
CA ALA A 229 -3.04 2.93 19.32
C ALA A 229 -2.68 4.12 20.22
N GLU A 230 -2.16 5.21 19.64
CA GLU A 230 -1.91 6.47 20.35
C GLU A 230 -3.17 7.32 20.54
N GLY A 231 -4.34 6.84 20.10
CA GLY A 231 -5.62 7.56 20.23
C GLY A 231 -5.90 8.58 19.11
N PHE A 232 -5.13 8.57 18.05
CA PHE A 232 -5.27 9.46 16.88
C PHE A 232 -5.56 8.67 15.59
N PRO A 233 -6.73 8.04 15.45
CA PRO A 233 -7.06 7.24 14.27
C PRO A 233 -7.11 8.12 13.02
N ILE A 234 -6.66 7.55 11.89
CA ILE A 234 -6.65 8.25 10.60
C ILE A 234 -8.08 8.41 10.10
N VAL A 235 -8.43 9.60 9.61
CA VAL A 235 -9.73 9.88 9.01
C VAL A 235 -9.95 8.97 7.79
N GLY A 236 -11.15 8.39 7.69
CA GLY A 236 -11.49 7.45 6.62
C GLY A 236 -10.92 6.05 6.77
N ASP A 237 -10.30 5.72 7.92
CA ASP A 237 -9.83 4.36 8.17
C ASP A 237 -10.97 3.44 8.64
N PRO A 238 -11.42 2.48 7.80
CA PRO A 238 -12.54 1.61 8.16
C PRO A 238 -12.17 0.52 9.18
N PHE A 239 -10.86 0.33 9.43
CA PHE A 239 -10.37 -0.78 10.26
C PHE A 239 -9.91 -0.36 11.65
N TYR A 240 -9.51 0.90 11.83
CA TYR A 240 -8.88 1.40 13.06
C TYR A 240 -9.62 2.59 13.67
N ASN A 241 -10.97 2.56 13.62
CA ASN A 241 -11.85 3.55 14.24
C ASN A 241 -11.67 4.99 13.73
N GLY A 242 -11.28 5.16 12.49
CA GLY A 242 -11.23 6.48 11.86
C GLY A 242 -12.62 7.09 11.71
N ALA A 243 -12.72 8.43 11.78
CA ALA A 243 -13.96 9.12 11.43
C ALA A 243 -14.35 8.81 9.98
N MET A 244 -15.64 8.68 9.72
CA MET A 244 -16.14 8.35 8.38
C MET A 244 -15.72 9.43 7.36
N ALA A 245 -15.13 8.97 6.25
CA ALA A 245 -14.81 9.77 5.07
C ALA A 245 -14.85 8.88 3.83
N PRO A 246 -15.00 9.47 2.62
CA PRO A 246 -15.03 8.71 1.37
C PRO A 246 -13.75 7.91 1.10
N GLU A 247 -12.62 8.36 1.64
CA GLU A 247 -11.31 7.73 1.43
C GLU A 247 -10.45 7.79 2.71
N LEU A 248 -9.47 6.89 2.78
CA LEU A 248 -8.43 6.88 3.80
C LEU A 248 -7.49 8.07 3.61
N ARG A 249 -7.46 9.00 4.55
CA ARG A 249 -6.63 10.21 4.48
C ARG A 249 -5.18 9.96 4.90
N LEU A 250 -4.55 9.05 4.18
CA LEU A 250 -3.14 8.68 4.29
C LEU A 250 -2.52 8.59 2.90
N ILE A 251 -1.49 9.39 2.64
CA ILE A 251 -0.84 9.43 1.34
C ILE A 251 0.68 9.33 1.46
N SER A 252 1.31 8.51 0.62
CA SER A 252 2.77 8.47 0.45
C SER A 252 3.20 9.70 -0.36
N TYR A 253 3.64 10.74 0.34
CA TYR A 253 3.83 12.08 -0.22
C TYR A 253 5.20 12.30 -0.82
N ALA A 254 6.28 11.83 -0.15
CA ALA A 254 7.63 12.02 -0.63
C ALA A 254 8.50 10.78 -0.43
N LEU A 255 9.42 10.58 -1.36
CA LEU A 255 10.47 9.57 -1.31
C LEU A 255 11.83 10.25 -1.45
N ARG A 256 12.77 9.90 -0.58
CA ARG A 256 14.16 10.35 -0.67
C ARG A 256 15.09 9.16 -0.59
N LEU A 257 15.97 9.03 -1.56
CA LEU A 257 16.90 7.91 -1.64
C LEU A 257 18.18 8.30 -2.36
N TYR A 258 19.26 7.57 -2.04
CA TYR A 258 20.51 7.65 -2.78
C TYR A 258 20.45 6.69 -3.96
N HIS A 259 20.60 7.23 -5.18
CA HIS A 259 20.51 6.41 -6.39
C HIS A 259 21.71 5.44 -6.44
N PRO A 260 21.47 4.09 -6.52
CA PRO A 260 22.53 3.11 -6.36
C PRO A 260 23.70 3.24 -7.36
N TYR A 261 23.40 3.60 -8.61
CA TYR A 261 24.41 3.72 -9.67
C TYR A 261 24.86 5.15 -9.94
N LYS A 262 23.93 6.11 -9.95
CA LYS A 262 24.27 7.53 -10.20
C LYS A 262 24.97 8.21 -9.03
N ARG A 263 24.90 7.58 -7.84
CA ARG A 263 25.51 8.10 -6.59
C ARG A 263 25.08 9.54 -6.27
N THR A 264 23.83 9.86 -6.55
CA THR A 264 23.22 11.16 -6.26
C THR A 264 22.02 10.98 -5.35
N MET A 265 21.77 11.95 -4.49
CA MET A 265 20.53 11.99 -3.70
C MET A 265 19.39 12.39 -4.61
N MET A 266 18.31 11.61 -4.54
CA MET A 266 17.06 11.88 -5.25
C MET A 266 15.97 12.15 -4.23
N THR A 267 15.22 13.22 -4.42
CA THR A 267 13.99 13.51 -3.68
C THR A 267 12.86 13.66 -4.70
N VAL A 268 11.79 12.90 -4.51
CA VAL A 268 10.60 12.96 -5.35
C VAL A 268 9.41 13.24 -4.44
N GLU A 269 8.74 14.34 -4.68
CA GLU A 269 7.49 14.71 -4.01
C GLU A 269 6.30 14.50 -4.95
N LEU A 270 5.16 14.19 -4.37
CA LEU A 270 3.93 14.00 -5.12
C LEU A 270 3.49 15.34 -5.73
N PRO A 271 3.34 15.44 -7.07
CA PRO A 271 2.92 16.67 -7.70
C PRO A 271 1.49 17.05 -7.28
N ARG A 272 1.21 18.34 -7.19
CA ARG A 272 -0.10 18.86 -6.74
C ARG A 272 -1.27 18.31 -7.58
N SER A 273 -1.05 18.02 -8.85
CA SER A 273 -2.05 17.40 -9.74
C SER A 273 -2.44 15.96 -9.34
N ALA A 274 -1.66 15.32 -8.49
CA ALA A 274 -1.92 13.99 -7.96
C ALA A 274 -2.36 14.00 -6.47
N TRP A 275 -2.55 15.18 -5.89
CA TRP A 275 -3.05 15.29 -4.52
C TRP A 275 -4.53 14.92 -4.46
N PRO A 276 -4.97 14.19 -3.43
CA PRO A 276 -6.38 13.97 -3.19
C PRO A 276 -7.07 15.27 -2.77
N ASP A 277 -8.36 15.37 -3.04
CA ASP A 277 -9.14 16.59 -2.80
C ASP A 277 -9.05 17.07 -1.35
N TRP A 278 -9.08 16.15 -0.38
CA TRP A 278 -8.97 16.50 1.04
C TRP A 278 -7.67 17.23 1.38
N LEU A 279 -6.55 16.88 0.72
CA LEU A 279 -5.27 17.54 0.94
C LEU A 279 -5.20 18.90 0.25
N VAL A 280 -5.77 19.00 -0.96
CA VAL A 280 -5.90 20.26 -1.69
C VAL A 280 -6.75 21.25 -0.90
N GLU A 281 -7.92 20.83 -0.42
CA GLU A 281 -8.80 21.65 0.42
C GLU A 281 -8.08 22.12 1.68
N ARG A 282 -7.34 21.22 2.35
CA ARG A 282 -6.64 21.55 3.58
C ARG A 282 -5.56 22.61 3.36
N VAL A 283 -4.76 22.47 2.32
CA VAL A 283 -3.70 23.45 1.98
C VAL A 283 -4.28 24.80 1.56
N ASN A 284 -5.40 24.80 0.87
CA ASN A 284 -6.09 26.04 0.50
C ASN A 284 -6.61 26.79 1.74
N LEU A 285 -6.98 26.08 2.82
CA LEU A 285 -7.47 26.68 4.06
C LEU A 285 -6.36 27.18 5.00
N SER A 286 -5.19 26.53 5.02
CA SER A 286 -4.13 26.74 6.02
C SER A 286 -2.83 27.25 5.44
N GLY A 287 -2.72 27.30 4.11
CA GLY A 287 -1.48 27.61 3.42
C GLY A 287 -0.60 26.36 3.17
N PRO A 288 0.50 26.54 2.43
CA PRO A 288 1.43 25.46 2.10
C PRO A 288 2.16 24.97 3.35
N PHE A 289 2.44 23.66 3.37
CA PHE A 289 3.33 23.03 4.36
C PHE A 289 4.64 22.60 3.71
N SER A 290 5.65 22.36 4.52
CA SER A 290 6.94 21.78 4.09
C SER A 290 7.17 20.43 4.78
N ILE A 291 7.86 19.54 4.07
CA ILE A 291 8.29 18.24 4.61
C ILE A 291 9.66 18.40 5.24
N SER A 292 9.81 17.91 6.46
CA SER A 292 11.10 17.81 7.14
C SER A 292 11.78 16.51 6.74
N TYR A 293 12.98 16.61 6.20
CA TYR A 293 13.82 15.46 5.86
C TYR A 293 14.88 15.22 6.93
N ARG A 294 15.37 13.98 7.04
CA ARG A 294 16.51 13.68 7.91
C ARG A 294 17.76 14.44 7.42
N GLU A 295 18.60 14.91 8.36
CA GLU A 295 19.90 15.47 8.02
C GLU A 295 20.74 14.48 7.21
N GLU A 296 21.49 14.98 6.22
CA GLU A 296 22.36 14.15 5.40
C GLU A 296 23.47 13.56 6.26
N LYS A 297 23.36 12.27 6.59
CA LYS A 297 24.54 11.53 7.03
C LYS A 297 25.42 11.32 5.81
N ARG A 298 26.66 11.83 5.82
CA ARG A 298 27.64 11.51 4.79
C ARG A 298 27.74 9.99 4.68
N HIS A 299 27.36 9.46 3.53
CA HIS A 299 27.44 8.03 3.24
C HIS A 299 28.88 7.64 2.93
N GLU A 300 29.76 7.70 3.94
CA GLU A 300 31.08 7.09 3.88
C GLU A 300 30.86 5.57 3.98
N GLY A 301 31.04 4.86 2.87
CA GLY A 301 31.17 3.41 2.88
C GLY A 301 30.10 2.59 2.18
N CYS A 302 29.31 3.11 1.25
CA CYS A 302 28.49 2.25 0.39
C CYS A 302 29.24 1.87 -0.90
N SER A 303 30.38 1.14 -0.76
CA SER A 303 30.96 0.42 -1.88
C SER A 303 30.09 -0.81 -2.17
N ILE A 304 29.45 -0.81 -3.32
CA ILE A 304 28.74 -1.95 -3.87
C ILE A 304 29.80 -2.85 -4.51
N SER A 305 30.23 -3.88 -3.81
CA SER A 305 30.93 -5.03 -4.39
C SER A 305 29.91 -6.05 -4.91
#